data_be40ac6c1a6df4e3f7012079d84a448c
#
_entry.id   be40ac6c1a6df4e3f7012079d84a448c
#
_cell.length_a   1.000
_cell.length_b   1.000
_cell.length_c   1.000
_cell.angle_alpha   90.00
_cell.angle_beta   90.00
_cell.angle_gamma   90.00
#
_symmetry.space_group_name_H-M   'P 1'
#
loop_
_entity.id
_entity.type
_entity.pdbx_description
1 polymer ?
#
loop_
_entity_poly.entity_id
_entity_poly.type
_entity_poly.pdbx_seq_one_letter_code
_entity_poly.pdbx_strand_id
1 'polypeptide(L)'
;LSGRAEVQVLHATGDVNYEAYMAEIKKRGGVADNIIIKPYLHNMPVALAAADLAVFRAGAIGLAELMAKGVPSLLVPYPYATANHQEFNARAVEAQGAAKVILDKDLTGDTVLEFIEHLLVHEEELQQMHAAAQKLGRPQAAEVIAKEAVALTKQ
;
A
#
# COMPACT_ATOMS: atom_id res chain seq x y z
N LEU A 1 3.49 0.76 -17.33
CA LEU A 1 4.05 -0.45 -16.67
C LEU A 1 3.76 -1.74 -17.45
N SER A 2 2.73 -1.73 -18.31
CA SER A 2 2.37 -2.90 -19.13
C SER A 2 3.53 -3.29 -20.06
N GLY A 3 3.92 -4.57 -20.03
CA GLY A 3 4.99 -5.10 -20.89
C GLY A 3 6.42 -4.79 -20.45
N ARG A 4 6.64 -4.12 -19.33
CA ARG A 4 7.98 -3.91 -18.75
C ARG A 4 8.41 -5.17 -17.99
N ALA A 5 9.40 -5.87 -18.51
CA ALA A 5 9.85 -7.17 -17.96
C ALA A 5 10.39 -7.08 -16.53
N GLU A 6 10.92 -5.92 -16.14
CA GLU A 6 11.47 -5.65 -14.83
C GLU A 6 10.41 -5.32 -13.75
N VAL A 7 9.14 -5.14 -14.15
CA VAL A 7 8.04 -4.78 -13.26
C VAL A 7 6.98 -5.86 -13.24
N GLN A 8 6.56 -6.27 -12.07
CA GLN A 8 5.36 -7.09 -11.87
C GLN A 8 4.32 -6.29 -11.08
N VAL A 9 3.08 -6.33 -11.51
CA VAL A 9 1.97 -5.64 -10.84
C VAL A 9 0.96 -6.65 -10.32
N LEU A 10 0.68 -6.60 -9.02
CA LEU A 10 -0.42 -7.33 -8.41
C LEU A 10 -1.51 -6.33 -8.00
N HIS A 11 -2.65 -6.38 -8.65
CA HIS A 11 -3.75 -5.45 -8.42
C HIS A 11 -4.97 -6.15 -7.83
N ALA A 12 -5.38 -5.74 -6.62
CA ALA A 12 -6.64 -6.16 -6.00
C ALA A 12 -7.71 -5.09 -6.22
N THR A 13 -8.79 -5.45 -6.92
CA THR A 13 -9.87 -4.51 -7.28
C THR A 13 -10.97 -4.42 -6.22
N GLY A 14 -11.02 -5.37 -5.30
CA GLY A 14 -12.19 -5.66 -4.47
C GLY A 14 -13.23 -6.49 -5.23
N ASP A 15 -13.92 -7.39 -4.52
CA ASP A 15 -14.89 -8.33 -5.12
C ASP A 15 -15.99 -7.61 -5.90
N VAL A 16 -16.51 -6.51 -5.35
CA VAL A 16 -17.62 -5.74 -5.94
C VAL A 16 -17.25 -5.14 -7.31
N ASN A 17 -15.99 -4.74 -7.49
CA ASN A 17 -15.57 -4.03 -8.69
C ASN A 17 -14.94 -4.96 -9.74
N TYR A 18 -14.60 -6.18 -9.38
CA TYR A 18 -13.77 -7.06 -10.20
C TYR A 18 -14.35 -7.32 -11.59
N GLU A 19 -15.62 -7.73 -11.67
CA GLU A 19 -16.26 -8.07 -12.96
C GLU A 19 -16.35 -6.86 -13.90
N ALA A 20 -16.73 -5.71 -13.38
CA ALA A 20 -16.83 -4.48 -14.16
C ALA A 20 -15.44 -4.01 -14.64
N TYR A 21 -14.44 -4.14 -13.77
CA TYR A 21 -13.06 -3.80 -14.09
C TYR A 21 -12.50 -4.73 -15.18
N MET A 22 -12.70 -6.05 -15.06
CA MET A 22 -12.25 -7.02 -16.04
C MET A 22 -12.94 -6.86 -17.40
N ALA A 23 -14.23 -6.50 -17.43
CA ALA A 23 -14.94 -6.19 -18.65
C ALA A 23 -14.33 -4.97 -19.37
N GLU A 24 -13.96 -3.94 -18.64
CA GLU A 24 -13.31 -2.75 -19.19
C GLU A 24 -11.88 -3.06 -19.71
N ILE A 25 -11.10 -3.83 -18.97
CA ILE A 25 -9.79 -4.32 -19.39
C ILE A 25 -9.89 -5.10 -20.72
N LYS A 26 -10.87 -5.99 -20.82
CA LYS A 26 -11.09 -6.77 -22.06
C LYS A 26 -11.42 -5.88 -23.26
N LYS A 27 -12.23 -4.83 -23.09
CA LYS A 27 -12.53 -3.85 -24.14
C LYS A 27 -11.29 -3.11 -24.62
N ARG A 28 -10.33 -2.88 -23.72
CA ARG A 28 -9.05 -2.19 -24.02
C ARG A 28 -7.97 -3.12 -24.57
N GLY A 29 -8.28 -4.39 -24.84
CA GLY A 29 -7.34 -5.35 -25.43
C GLY A 29 -6.61 -6.23 -24.42
N GLY A 30 -7.03 -6.22 -23.14
CA GLY A 30 -6.41 -7.01 -22.07
C GLY A 30 -5.28 -6.29 -21.36
N VAL A 31 -4.52 -7.03 -20.55
CA VAL A 31 -3.29 -6.57 -19.90
C VAL A 31 -2.13 -7.48 -20.29
N ALA A 32 -0.91 -6.97 -20.15
CA ALA A 32 0.30 -7.76 -20.38
C ALA A 32 0.51 -8.80 -19.24
N ASP A 33 1.30 -9.83 -19.53
CA ASP A 33 1.53 -10.97 -18.62
C ASP A 33 2.17 -10.57 -17.26
N ASN A 34 2.81 -9.41 -17.21
CA ASN A 34 3.40 -8.86 -15.99
C ASN A 34 2.36 -8.18 -15.06
N ILE A 35 1.06 -8.18 -15.41
CA ILE A 35 0.00 -7.59 -14.60
C ILE A 35 -1.00 -8.68 -14.19
N ILE A 36 -1.07 -8.94 -12.89
CA ILE A 36 -1.99 -9.90 -12.28
C ILE A 36 -3.11 -9.13 -11.57
N ILE A 37 -4.35 -9.37 -12.00
CA ILE A 37 -5.53 -8.74 -11.41
C ILE A 37 -6.31 -9.79 -10.62
N LYS A 38 -6.63 -9.49 -9.36
CA LYS A 38 -7.38 -10.36 -8.45
C LYS A 38 -8.56 -9.60 -7.85
N PRO A 39 -9.69 -10.28 -7.60
CA PRO A 39 -10.79 -9.67 -6.86
C PRO A 39 -10.39 -9.37 -5.41
N TYR A 40 -9.65 -10.28 -4.78
CA TYR A 40 -9.20 -10.18 -3.41
C TYR A 40 -7.87 -10.92 -3.18
N LEU A 41 -7.09 -10.47 -2.20
CA LEU A 41 -5.84 -11.11 -1.78
C LEU A 41 -6.04 -11.80 -0.43
N HIS A 42 -6.21 -13.13 -0.44
CA HIS A 42 -6.41 -13.93 0.78
C HIS A 42 -5.15 -14.01 1.66
N ASN A 43 -3.98 -13.74 1.11
CA ASN A 43 -2.71 -13.79 1.83
C ASN A 43 -1.95 -12.46 1.67
N MET A 44 -2.54 -11.39 2.21
CA MET A 44 -1.95 -10.05 2.19
C MET A 44 -0.53 -10.00 2.76
N PRO A 45 -0.19 -10.71 3.88
CA PRO A 45 1.17 -10.70 4.40
C PRO A 45 2.23 -11.23 3.43
N VAL A 46 1.89 -12.19 2.58
CA VAL A 46 2.81 -12.71 1.54
C VAL A 46 2.93 -11.71 0.39
N ALA A 47 1.81 -11.12 -0.05
CA ALA A 47 1.82 -10.11 -1.09
C ALA A 47 2.68 -8.90 -0.69
N LEU A 48 2.51 -8.38 0.54
CA LEU A 48 3.31 -7.29 1.06
C LEU A 48 4.78 -7.66 1.28
N ALA A 49 5.09 -8.91 1.63
CA ALA A 49 6.48 -9.38 1.79
C ALA A 49 7.21 -9.49 0.44
N ALA A 50 6.48 -9.61 -0.66
CA ALA A 50 7.04 -9.67 -2.01
C ALA A 50 7.02 -8.30 -2.73
N ALA A 51 6.40 -7.28 -2.12
CA ALA A 51 6.26 -5.97 -2.74
C ALA A 51 7.45 -5.06 -2.43
N ASP A 52 8.00 -4.43 -3.46
CA ASP A 52 8.99 -3.35 -3.34
C ASP A 52 8.31 -1.99 -3.13
N LEU A 53 7.07 -1.84 -3.61
CA LEU A 53 6.28 -0.62 -3.53
C LEU A 53 4.80 -0.98 -3.49
N ALA A 54 4.00 -0.22 -2.73
CA ALA A 54 2.56 -0.38 -2.68
C ALA A 54 1.81 0.92 -2.99
N VAL A 55 0.70 0.82 -3.72
CA VAL A 55 -0.30 1.89 -3.82
C VAL A 55 -1.47 1.47 -2.95
N PHE A 56 -1.80 2.24 -1.91
CA PHE A 56 -2.66 1.75 -0.85
C PHE A 56 -3.57 2.84 -0.26
N ARG A 57 -4.72 2.44 0.29
CA ARG A 57 -5.53 3.33 1.12
C ARG A 57 -4.91 3.45 2.52
N ALA A 58 -5.08 4.62 3.18
CA ALA A 58 -4.41 4.92 4.45
C ALA A 58 -5.24 4.49 5.69
N GLY A 59 -5.89 3.34 5.62
CA GLY A 59 -6.53 2.72 6.78
C GLY A 59 -5.51 2.22 7.79
N ALA A 60 -5.82 2.31 9.09
CA ALA A 60 -4.87 2.01 10.17
C ALA A 60 -4.27 0.60 10.10
N ILE A 61 -5.08 -0.42 9.78
CA ILE A 61 -4.62 -1.81 9.67
C ILE A 61 -3.65 -1.94 8.49
N GLY A 62 -4.03 -1.45 7.30
CA GLY A 62 -3.17 -1.52 6.12
C GLY A 62 -1.83 -0.79 6.31
N LEU A 63 -1.85 0.37 6.97
CA LEU A 63 -0.61 1.08 7.32
C LEU A 63 0.26 0.28 8.29
N ALA A 64 -0.34 -0.35 9.31
CA ALA A 64 0.41 -1.19 10.24
C ALA A 64 1.06 -2.38 9.53
N GLU A 65 0.36 -3.01 8.57
CA GLU A 65 0.88 -4.10 7.76
C GLU A 65 2.02 -3.66 6.84
N LEU A 66 1.85 -2.52 6.12
CA LEU A 66 2.89 -1.93 5.27
C LEU A 66 4.15 -1.62 6.08
N MET A 67 4.02 -0.95 7.21
CA MET A 67 5.15 -0.58 8.07
C MET A 67 5.81 -1.81 8.68
N ALA A 68 5.03 -2.82 9.12
CA ALA A 68 5.59 -4.06 9.65
C ALA A 68 6.42 -4.86 8.63
N LYS A 69 6.14 -4.69 7.33
CA LYS A 69 6.89 -5.28 6.22
C LYS A 69 7.95 -4.34 5.64
N GLY A 70 7.96 -3.08 6.07
CA GLY A 70 8.89 -2.09 5.53
C GLY A 70 8.57 -1.69 4.09
N VAL A 71 7.33 -1.74 3.64
CA VAL A 71 6.97 -1.48 2.25
C VAL A 71 6.78 0.03 2.01
N PRO A 72 7.62 0.66 1.16
CA PRO A 72 7.39 2.01 0.67
C PRO A 72 6.02 2.16 0.02
N SER A 73 5.36 3.28 0.17
CA SER A 73 4.00 3.39 -0.33
C SER A 73 3.63 4.74 -0.94
N LEU A 74 2.79 4.67 -1.97
CA LEU A 74 1.94 5.77 -2.41
C LEU A 74 0.60 5.63 -1.69
N LEU A 75 0.32 6.53 -0.77
CA LEU A 75 -0.91 6.51 0.02
C LEU A 75 -1.98 7.40 -0.61
N VAL A 76 -3.15 6.82 -0.83
CA VAL A 76 -4.33 7.51 -1.34
C VAL A 76 -5.41 7.47 -0.26
N PRO A 77 -5.51 8.47 0.62
CA PRO A 77 -6.51 8.50 1.68
C PRO A 77 -7.93 8.42 1.12
N TYR A 78 -8.80 7.63 1.76
CA TYR A 78 -10.21 7.58 1.39
C TYR A 78 -10.91 8.87 1.80
N PRO A 79 -11.51 9.64 0.86
CA PRO A 79 -11.98 11.00 1.12
C PRO A 79 -13.22 11.07 2.03
N TYR A 80 -13.96 9.95 2.16
CA TYR A 80 -15.16 9.87 3.01
C TYR A 80 -14.88 9.18 4.35
N ALA A 81 -13.62 9.06 4.75
CA ALA A 81 -13.27 8.52 6.05
C ALA A 81 -13.74 9.46 7.18
N THR A 82 -14.35 8.89 8.23
CA THR A 82 -14.85 9.64 9.38
C THR A 82 -13.77 10.57 9.94
N ALA A 83 -14.11 11.83 10.16
CA ALA A 83 -13.18 12.86 10.65
C ALA A 83 -11.86 12.95 9.84
N ASN A 84 -11.88 12.57 8.57
CA ASN A 84 -10.72 12.58 7.67
C ASN A 84 -9.49 11.81 8.21
N HIS A 85 -9.72 10.80 9.08
CA HIS A 85 -8.63 10.10 9.78
C HIS A 85 -7.61 9.45 8.83
N GLN A 86 -8.04 9.04 7.61
CA GLN A 86 -7.09 8.43 6.68
C GLN A 86 -6.06 9.44 6.14
N GLU A 87 -6.44 10.69 5.91
CA GLU A 87 -5.48 11.71 5.50
C GLU A 87 -4.49 12.02 6.62
N PHE A 88 -4.95 12.17 7.87
CA PHE A 88 -4.06 12.35 9.01
C PHE A 88 -3.06 11.20 9.14
N ASN A 89 -3.53 9.97 9.02
CA ASN A 89 -2.69 8.78 9.05
C ASN A 89 -1.63 8.79 7.94
N ALA A 90 -2.06 9.08 6.70
CA ALA A 90 -1.18 9.12 5.54
C ALA A 90 -0.09 10.19 5.70
N ARG A 91 -0.48 11.41 6.11
CA ARG A 91 0.46 12.51 6.33
C ARG A 91 1.47 12.21 7.45
N ALA A 92 1.04 11.50 8.49
CA ALA A 92 1.96 11.08 9.57
C ALA A 92 3.04 10.12 9.06
N VAL A 93 2.69 9.18 8.17
CA VAL A 93 3.65 8.25 7.54
C VAL A 93 4.54 8.98 6.52
N GLU A 94 3.97 9.89 5.72
CA GLU A 94 4.70 10.73 4.77
C GLU A 94 5.76 11.60 5.47
N ALA A 95 5.41 12.22 6.59
CA ALA A 95 6.32 13.05 7.38
C ALA A 95 7.53 12.28 7.93
N GLN A 96 7.44 10.96 8.02
CA GLN A 96 8.55 10.09 8.39
C GLN A 96 9.35 9.57 7.19
N GLY A 97 8.97 9.96 5.98
CA GLY A 97 9.65 9.56 4.74
C GLY A 97 9.36 8.14 4.26
N ALA A 98 8.36 7.46 4.81
CA ALA A 98 8.00 6.10 4.43
C ALA A 98 6.97 6.02 3.29
N ALA A 99 6.34 7.13 2.95
CA ALA A 99 5.32 7.20 1.91
C ALA A 99 5.30 8.57 1.22
N LYS A 100 4.62 8.61 0.07
CA LYS A 100 4.07 9.82 -0.54
C LYS A 100 2.55 9.79 -0.45
N VAL A 101 1.92 10.96 -0.43
CA VAL A 101 0.47 11.08 -0.37
C VAL A 101 -0.06 11.79 -1.60
N ILE A 102 -1.02 11.14 -2.29
CA ILE A 102 -1.84 11.77 -3.33
C ILE A 102 -3.29 11.76 -2.84
N LEU A 103 -3.95 12.90 -2.83
CA LEU A 103 -5.37 12.94 -2.47
C LEU A 103 -6.21 12.32 -3.57
N ASP A 104 -7.34 11.70 -3.20
CA ASP A 104 -8.23 11.01 -4.13
C ASP A 104 -8.68 11.88 -5.31
N LYS A 105 -8.90 13.17 -5.07
CA LYS A 105 -9.27 14.17 -6.10
C LYS A 105 -8.15 14.44 -7.12
N ASP A 106 -6.90 14.21 -6.74
CA ASP A 106 -5.71 14.48 -7.56
C ASP A 106 -5.15 13.17 -8.15
N LEU A 107 -5.78 12.02 -7.83
CA LEU A 107 -5.36 10.70 -8.29
C LEU A 107 -5.74 10.50 -9.76
N THR A 108 -4.75 10.28 -10.59
CA THR A 108 -4.89 9.89 -11.99
C THR A 108 -3.96 8.71 -12.31
N GLY A 109 -4.17 8.06 -13.45
CA GLY A 109 -3.23 7.04 -13.92
C GLY A 109 -1.82 7.62 -14.12
N ASP A 110 -1.74 8.86 -14.60
CA ASP A 110 -0.47 9.53 -14.87
C ASP A 110 0.27 9.87 -13.56
N THR A 111 -0.42 10.40 -12.52
CA THR A 111 0.23 10.69 -11.23
C THR A 111 0.78 9.45 -10.54
N VAL A 112 0.08 8.31 -10.65
CA VAL A 112 0.58 7.02 -10.13
C VAL A 112 1.76 6.53 -10.95
N LEU A 113 1.68 6.62 -12.27
CA LEU A 113 2.74 6.18 -13.17
C LEU A 113 4.02 6.99 -12.97
N GLU A 114 3.92 8.31 -12.93
CA GLU A 114 5.04 9.23 -12.66
C GLU A 114 5.75 8.88 -11.35
N PHE A 115 5.00 8.63 -10.29
CA PHE A 115 5.57 8.26 -8.99
C PHE A 115 6.32 6.92 -9.07
N ILE A 116 5.71 5.91 -9.69
CA ILE A 116 6.34 4.59 -9.83
C ILE A 116 7.60 4.68 -10.70
N GLU A 117 7.51 5.34 -11.85
CA GLU A 117 8.65 5.50 -12.77
C GLU A 117 9.78 6.29 -12.14
N HIS A 118 9.47 7.32 -11.33
CA HIS A 118 10.48 8.03 -10.57
C HIS A 118 11.26 7.10 -9.64
N LEU A 119 10.58 6.27 -8.85
CA LEU A 119 11.24 5.35 -7.91
C LEU A 119 11.99 4.21 -8.61
N LEU A 120 11.56 3.78 -9.80
CA LEU A 120 12.28 2.75 -10.58
C LEU A 120 13.67 3.21 -11.04
N VAL A 121 13.89 4.51 -11.18
CA VAL A 121 15.19 5.08 -11.56
C VAL A 121 15.94 5.72 -10.39
N HIS A 122 15.31 5.87 -9.23
CA HIS A 122 15.89 6.43 -8.00
C HIS A 122 15.89 5.39 -6.88
N GLU A 123 16.64 4.31 -7.07
CA GLU A 123 16.69 3.19 -6.10
C GLU A 123 17.09 3.63 -4.68
N GLU A 124 17.96 4.64 -4.56
CA GLU A 124 18.37 5.18 -3.26
C GLU A 124 17.18 5.78 -2.50
N GLU A 125 16.27 6.48 -3.18
CA GLU A 125 15.05 7.04 -2.56
C GLU A 125 14.13 5.91 -2.10
N LEU A 126 13.94 4.88 -2.93
CA LEU A 126 13.16 3.70 -2.59
C LEU A 126 13.73 2.99 -1.35
N GLN A 127 15.05 2.84 -1.25
CA GLN A 127 15.72 2.26 -0.09
C GLN A 127 15.56 3.12 1.18
N GLN A 128 15.62 4.44 1.05
CA GLN A 128 15.38 5.36 2.17
C GLN A 128 13.94 5.24 2.68
N MET A 129 12.95 5.17 1.77
CA MET A 129 11.55 4.95 2.12
C MET A 129 11.35 3.60 2.82
N HIS A 130 12.00 2.54 2.34
CA HIS A 130 11.98 1.21 2.97
C HIS A 130 12.52 1.27 4.40
N ALA A 131 13.69 1.87 4.61
CA ALA A 131 14.28 2.01 5.93
C ALA A 131 13.39 2.84 6.89
N ALA A 132 12.75 3.89 6.37
CA ALA A 132 11.80 4.69 7.14
C ALA A 132 10.55 3.88 7.53
N ALA A 133 9.99 3.11 6.60
CA ALA A 133 8.85 2.23 6.87
C ALA A 133 9.18 1.18 7.95
N GLN A 134 10.34 0.53 7.86
CA GLN A 134 10.80 -0.43 8.88
C GLN A 134 10.89 0.17 10.28
N LYS A 135 11.36 1.41 10.42
CA LYS A 135 11.45 2.10 11.73
C LYS A 135 10.06 2.35 12.35
N LEU A 136 9.06 2.55 11.53
CA LEU A 136 7.67 2.76 11.97
C LEU A 136 6.97 1.45 12.34
N GLY A 137 7.41 0.33 11.81
CA GLY A 137 6.83 -0.99 12.04
C GLY A 137 6.81 -1.39 13.51
N ARG A 138 5.75 -2.07 13.93
CA ARG A 138 5.57 -2.60 15.30
C ARG A 138 5.09 -4.06 15.24
N PRO A 139 5.90 -4.99 14.68
CA PRO A 139 5.47 -6.37 14.48
C PRO A 139 5.12 -7.11 15.79
N GLN A 140 5.68 -6.68 16.94
CA GLN A 140 5.39 -7.27 18.24
C GLN A 140 4.24 -6.57 19.00
N ALA A 141 3.48 -5.66 18.37
CA ALA A 141 2.45 -4.89 19.05
C ALA A 141 1.41 -5.78 19.76
N ALA A 142 0.97 -6.86 19.15
CA ALA A 142 0.00 -7.79 19.75
C ALA A 142 0.56 -8.47 21.01
N GLU A 143 1.83 -8.86 20.99
CA GLU A 143 2.49 -9.48 22.16
C GLU A 143 2.63 -8.47 23.32
N VAL A 144 3.02 -7.23 23.02
CA VAL A 144 3.14 -6.16 24.02
C VAL A 144 1.79 -5.89 24.67
N ILE A 145 0.74 -5.71 23.85
CA ILE A 145 -0.63 -5.47 24.35
C ILE A 145 -1.10 -6.63 25.23
N ALA A 146 -0.86 -7.88 24.82
CA ALA A 146 -1.26 -9.04 25.59
C ALA A 146 -0.53 -9.10 26.96
N LYS A 147 0.77 -8.79 27.00
CA LYS A 147 1.55 -8.73 28.23
C LYS A 147 1.01 -7.66 29.20
N GLU A 148 0.72 -6.47 28.70
CA GLU A 148 0.14 -5.39 29.50
C GLU A 148 -1.24 -5.75 30.04
N ALA A 149 -2.11 -6.33 29.20
CA ALA A 149 -3.43 -6.77 29.63
C ALA A 149 -3.36 -7.80 30.78
N VAL A 150 -2.45 -8.79 30.66
CA VAL A 150 -2.23 -9.79 31.72
C VAL A 150 -1.66 -9.16 32.99
N ALA A 151 -0.78 -8.17 32.88
CA ALA A 151 -0.23 -7.48 34.04
C ALA A 151 -1.31 -6.75 34.86
N LEU A 152 -2.30 -6.15 34.17
CA LEU A 152 -3.43 -5.48 34.81
C LEU A 152 -4.33 -6.42 35.63
N THR A 153 -4.43 -7.71 35.23
CA THR A 153 -5.24 -8.70 35.94
C THR A 153 -4.60 -9.24 37.22
N LYS A 154 -3.32 -8.91 37.49
CA LYS A 154 -2.56 -9.37 38.67
C LYS A 154 -2.46 -8.31 39.78
N GLN A 155 -3.07 -7.15 39.57
CA GLN A 155 -3.23 -6.09 40.56
C GLN A 155 -4.59 -6.20 41.27
#